data_bffb3de93b8a77c49ed84cb207c4b00d
#
_entry.id   bffb3de93b8a77c49ed84cb207c4b00d
#
_cell.length_a   1.000
_cell.length_b   1.000
_cell.length_c   1.000
_cell.angle_alpha   90.00
_cell.angle_beta   90.00
_cell.angle_gamma   90.00
#
_symmetry.space_group_name_H-M   'P 1'
#
loop_
_entity.id
_entity.type
_entity.pdbx_description
1 polymer ?
#
loop_
_entity_poly.entity_id
_entity_poly.type
_entity_poly.pdbx_seq_one_letter_code
_entity_poly.pdbx_strand_id
1 'polypeptide(L)'
;MNISVVQLIKLGQKYLSLWPDKPELTQYFEDYRGVQSARFVCRYFPALAMFTVIMQLYIASGYPLGQGSISNAINALPQALVYGLFLLSMPVQALVFSGVKADKLLPPPLASWYHNGLEKAKQQIAEQSERSNGHNNNTTIANLAKYKPRYIDLAQLLQLTFATTK
;
A
#
# COMPACT_ATOMS: atom_id res chain seq x y z
N MET A 1 16.18 6.67 14.70
CA MET A 1 16.65 6.06 13.43
C MET A 1 16.27 7.01 12.30
N ASN A 2 17.26 7.54 11.58
CA ASN A 2 16.98 8.38 10.40
C ASN A 2 16.64 7.46 9.23
N ILE A 3 15.36 7.14 9.07
CA ILE A 3 14.89 6.36 7.92
C ILE A 3 14.80 7.32 6.74
N SER A 4 15.52 7.02 5.65
CA SER A 4 15.43 7.79 4.41
C SER A 4 14.01 7.72 3.83
N VAL A 5 13.53 8.82 3.22
CA VAL A 5 12.22 8.87 2.55
C VAL A 5 12.05 7.73 1.54
N VAL A 6 13.11 7.38 0.81
CA VAL A 6 13.11 6.26 -0.14
C VAL A 6 12.85 4.92 0.56
N GLN A 7 13.43 4.71 1.74
CA GLN A 7 13.18 3.50 2.54
C GLN A 7 11.74 3.44 3.05
N LEU A 8 11.17 4.59 3.45
CA LEU A 8 9.76 4.70 3.84
C LEU A 8 8.81 4.36 2.67
N ILE A 9 9.10 4.84 1.46
CA ILE A 9 8.31 4.52 0.26
C ILE A 9 8.36 3.01 -0.01
N LYS A 10 9.55 2.39 0.02
CA LYS A 10 9.70 0.94 -0.17
C LYS A 10 8.96 0.15 0.92
N LEU A 11 9.06 0.59 2.17
CA LEU A 11 8.35 -0.02 3.28
C LEU A 11 6.83 0.09 3.10
N GLY A 12 6.34 1.26 2.66
CA GLY A 12 4.93 1.48 2.34
C GLY A 12 4.42 0.58 1.22
N GLN A 13 5.18 0.45 0.13
CA GLN A 13 4.85 -0.49 -0.96
C GLN A 13 4.77 -1.93 -0.46
N LYS A 14 5.78 -2.37 0.32
CA LYS A 14 5.79 -3.71 0.91
C LYS A 14 4.58 -3.90 1.85
N TYR A 15 4.29 -2.92 2.69
CA TYR A 15 3.14 -2.97 3.61
C TYR A 15 1.81 -3.11 2.85
N LEU A 16 1.61 -2.31 1.80
CA LEU A 16 0.40 -2.40 0.98
C LEU A 16 0.28 -3.75 0.26
N SER A 17 1.39 -4.34 -0.21
CA SER A 17 1.36 -5.64 -0.91
C SER A 17 1.10 -6.83 0.02
N LEU A 18 1.49 -6.73 1.30
CA LEU A 18 1.33 -7.80 2.28
C LEU A 18 -0.13 -8.01 2.73
N TRP A 19 -0.96 -6.97 2.66
CA TRP A 19 -2.36 -7.11 3.05
C TRP A 19 -3.13 -7.98 2.07
N PRO A 20 -3.84 -9.02 2.53
CA PRO A 20 -4.68 -9.84 1.65
C PRO A 20 -5.88 -9.03 1.14
N ASP A 21 -6.31 -9.32 -0.09
CA ASP A 21 -7.41 -8.62 -0.77
C ASP A 21 -8.75 -9.28 -0.39
N LYS A 22 -9.16 -9.12 0.87
CA LYS A 22 -10.37 -9.69 1.44
C LYS A 22 -11.26 -8.58 2.01
N PRO A 23 -12.49 -8.36 1.47
CA PRO A 23 -13.38 -7.29 1.93
C PRO A 23 -13.82 -7.46 3.39
N GLU A 24 -13.83 -8.68 3.89
CA GLU A 24 -14.20 -9.04 5.26
C GLU A 24 -13.30 -8.37 6.31
N LEU A 25 -12.03 -8.12 5.97
CA LEU A 25 -11.06 -7.46 6.85
C LEU A 25 -11.44 -6.01 7.20
N THR A 26 -12.29 -5.38 6.39
CA THR A 26 -12.80 -4.02 6.64
C THR A 26 -13.61 -3.92 7.94
N GLN A 27 -14.27 -5.01 8.34
CA GLN A 27 -15.07 -5.06 9.57
C GLN A 27 -14.19 -5.24 10.82
N TYR A 28 -13.09 -5.97 10.69
CA TYR A 28 -12.22 -6.30 11.81
C TYR A 28 -11.08 -5.32 12.02
N PHE A 29 -10.61 -4.68 10.93
CA PHE A 29 -9.47 -3.77 10.97
C PHE A 29 -9.84 -2.43 10.32
N GLU A 30 -9.99 -1.39 11.15
CA GLU A 30 -10.22 -0.02 10.69
C GLU A 30 -9.11 0.45 9.75
N ASP A 31 -7.88 0.00 10.01
CA ASP A 31 -6.69 0.30 9.23
C ASP A 31 -6.74 -0.23 7.79
N TYR A 32 -7.53 -1.27 7.52
CA TYR A 32 -7.67 -1.86 6.20
C TYR A 32 -8.31 -0.89 5.17
N ARG A 33 -9.22 -0.02 5.63
CA ARG A 33 -9.78 1.04 4.77
C ARG A 33 -8.70 1.99 4.26
N GLY A 34 -7.75 2.36 5.14
CA GLY A 34 -6.60 3.18 4.76
C GLY A 34 -5.71 2.49 3.72
N VAL A 35 -5.50 1.19 3.85
CA VAL A 35 -4.72 0.38 2.88
C VAL A 35 -5.43 0.35 1.52
N GLN A 36 -6.75 0.14 1.48
CA GLN A 36 -7.52 0.15 0.24
C GLN A 36 -7.48 1.52 -0.44
N SER A 37 -7.67 2.61 0.32
CA SER A 37 -7.57 3.97 -0.21
C SER A 37 -6.19 4.27 -0.77
N ALA A 38 -5.12 3.87 -0.07
CA ALA A 38 -3.75 4.06 -0.55
C ALA A 38 -3.48 3.26 -1.83
N ARG A 39 -3.96 2.01 -1.93
CA ARG A 39 -3.87 1.20 -3.16
C ARG A 39 -4.62 1.86 -4.33
N PHE A 40 -5.83 2.36 -4.07
CA PHE A 40 -6.62 3.06 -5.08
C PHE A 40 -5.87 4.29 -5.59
N VAL A 41 -5.38 5.14 -4.69
CA VAL A 41 -4.60 6.33 -5.04
C VAL A 41 -3.36 5.97 -5.85
N CYS A 42 -2.56 4.99 -5.41
CA CYS A 42 -1.36 4.57 -6.12
C CYS A 42 -1.64 3.99 -7.52
N ARG A 43 -2.81 3.38 -7.71
CA ARG A 43 -3.17 2.72 -8.98
C ARG A 43 -3.79 3.70 -9.99
N TYR A 44 -4.67 4.59 -9.54
CA TYR A 44 -5.50 5.41 -10.45
C TYR A 44 -5.01 6.84 -10.61
N PHE A 45 -4.36 7.44 -9.63
CA PHE A 45 -3.91 8.82 -9.69
C PHE A 45 -2.86 9.11 -10.77
N PRO A 46 -1.91 8.22 -11.07
CA PRO A 46 -1.01 8.46 -12.19
C PRO A 46 -1.74 8.57 -13.54
N ALA A 47 -2.74 7.72 -13.78
CA ALA A 47 -3.57 7.80 -14.98
C ALA A 47 -4.44 9.06 -14.98
N LEU A 48 -5.00 9.44 -13.84
CA LEU A 48 -5.77 10.68 -13.68
C LEU A 48 -4.91 11.92 -13.92
N ALA A 49 -3.67 11.94 -13.45
CA ALA A 49 -2.72 13.02 -13.68
C ALA A 49 -2.44 13.21 -15.17
N MET A 50 -2.16 12.12 -15.89
CA MET A 50 -1.96 12.15 -17.34
C MET A 50 -3.21 12.64 -18.07
N PHE A 51 -4.38 12.13 -17.70
CA PHE A 51 -5.66 12.57 -18.27
C PHE A 51 -5.90 14.07 -18.03
N THR A 52 -5.63 14.56 -16.83
CA THR A 52 -5.81 15.98 -16.48
C THR A 52 -4.90 16.87 -17.32
N VAL A 53 -3.63 16.50 -17.53
CA VAL A 53 -2.69 17.25 -18.37
C VAL A 53 -3.20 17.31 -19.80
N ILE A 54 -3.62 16.18 -20.38
CA ILE A 54 -4.13 16.09 -21.74
C ILE A 54 -5.40 16.93 -21.90
N MET A 55 -6.34 16.83 -20.97
CA MET A 55 -7.59 17.60 -20.99
C MET A 55 -7.35 19.10 -20.85
N GLN A 56 -6.42 19.53 -20.00
CA GLN A 56 -6.05 20.92 -19.86
C GLN A 56 -5.50 21.49 -21.19
N LEU A 57 -4.60 20.76 -21.83
CA LEU A 57 -4.03 21.18 -23.12
C LEU A 57 -5.09 21.17 -24.23
N TYR A 58 -5.99 20.19 -24.23
CA TYR A 58 -7.08 20.11 -25.19
C TYR A 58 -8.05 21.29 -25.07
N ILE A 59 -8.46 21.63 -23.85
CA ILE A 59 -9.35 22.78 -23.60
C ILE A 59 -8.65 24.10 -23.94
N ALA A 60 -7.38 24.26 -23.51
CA ALA A 60 -6.61 25.46 -23.75
C ALA A 60 -6.30 25.69 -25.24
N SER A 61 -6.20 24.62 -26.03
CA SER A 61 -5.98 24.73 -27.49
C SER A 61 -7.13 25.39 -28.23
N GLY A 62 -8.35 25.47 -27.64
CA GLY A 62 -9.55 26.00 -28.29
C GLY A 62 -10.19 25.07 -29.33
N TYR A 63 -9.68 23.83 -29.47
CA TYR A 63 -10.26 22.86 -30.41
C TYR A 63 -11.76 22.61 -30.18
N PRO A 64 -12.27 22.53 -28.93
CA PRO A 64 -13.69 22.35 -28.68
C PRO A 64 -14.58 23.49 -29.22
N LEU A 65 -14.01 24.69 -29.40
CA LEU A 65 -14.71 25.87 -29.86
C LEU A 65 -14.49 26.15 -31.38
N GLY A 66 -13.82 25.23 -32.09
CA GLY A 66 -13.54 25.37 -33.53
C GLY A 66 -12.44 26.38 -33.88
N GLN A 67 -11.75 26.96 -32.91
CA GLN A 67 -10.67 27.94 -33.09
C GLN A 67 -9.31 27.36 -32.64
N GLY A 68 -9.09 26.09 -32.88
CA GLY A 68 -7.91 25.35 -32.39
C GLY A 68 -6.59 25.99 -32.84
N SER A 69 -5.72 26.32 -31.86
CA SER A 69 -4.37 26.78 -32.08
C SER A 69 -3.39 26.04 -31.18
N ILE A 70 -2.35 25.48 -31.81
CA ILE A 70 -1.25 24.79 -31.09
C ILE A 70 -0.51 25.76 -30.16
N SER A 71 -0.39 27.04 -30.59
CA SER A 71 0.26 28.07 -29.77
C SER A 71 -0.41 28.29 -28.43
N ASN A 72 -1.75 28.26 -28.38
CA ASN A 72 -2.50 28.39 -27.13
C ASN A 72 -2.27 27.17 -26.20
N ALA A 73 -2.17 25.97 -26.77
CA ALA A 73 -1.86 24.78 -26.00
C ALA A 73 -0.45 24.85 -25.37
N ILE A 74 0.54 25.34 -26.12
CA ILE A 74 1.92 25.50 -25.62
C ILE A 74 1.97 26.51 -24.47
N ASN A 75 1.23 27.61 -24.56
CA ASN A 75 1.17 28.64 -23.51
C ASN A 75 0.52 28.11 -22.22
N ALA A 76 -0.40 27.16 -22.34
CA ALA A 76 -1.05 26.52 -21.18
C ALA A 76 -0.25 25.32 -20.57
N LEU A 77 0.79 24.88 -21.26
CA LEU A 77 1.60 23.73 -20.87
C LEU A 77 2.19 23.85 -19.43
N PRO A 78 2.78 24.99 -19.02
CA PRO A 78 3.31 25.11 -17.65
C PRO A 78 2.22 24.90 -16.59
N GLN A 79 1.03 25.47 -16.80
CA GLN A 79 -0.09 25.33 -15.89
C GLN A 79 -0.59 23.87 -15.84
N ALA A 80 -0.72 23.20 -16.98
CA ALA A 80 -1.11 21.81 -17.07
C ALA A 80 -0.13 20.88 -16.33
N LEU A 81 1.18 21.14 -16.47
CA LEU A 81 2.23 20.39 -15.78
C LEU A 81 2.15 20.57 -14.25
N VAL A 82 1.86 21.77 -13.75
CA VAL A 82 1.71 22.01 -12.30
C VAL A 82 0.56 21.17 -11.75
N TYR A 83 -0.59 21.12 -12.40
CA TYR A 83 -1.71 20.28 -11.98
C TYR A 83 -1.37 18.78 -12.05
N GLY A 84 -0.73 18.35 -13.12
CA GLY A 84 -0.26 16.98 -13.28
C GLY A 84 0.71 16.56 -12.18
N LEU A 85 1.70 17.39 -11.87
CA LEU A 85 2.69 17.17 -10.84
C LEU A 85 2.05 17.10 -9.44
N PHE A 86 1.08 17.99 -9.16
CA PHE A 86 0.33 17.98 -7.92
C PHE A 86 -0.41 16.66 -7.73
N LEU A 87 -1.12 16.17 -8.75
CA LEU A 87 -1.80 14.87 -8.71
C LEU A 87 -0.83 13.70 -8.55
N LEU A 88 0.36 13.76 -9.19
CA LEU A 88 1.41 12.73 -9.03
C LEU A 88 2.05 12.74 -7.64
N SER A 89 1.97 13.84 -6.89
CA SER A 89 2.46 13.89 -5.53
C SER A 89 1.60 13.07 -4.55
N MET A 90 0.31 12.89 -4.83
CA MET A 90 -0.64 12.17 -3.96
C MET A 90 -0.26 10.70 -3.73
N PRO A 91 0.05 9.88 -4.75
CA PRO A 91 0.50 8.51 -4.52
C PRO A 91 1.81 8.42 -3.73
N VAL A 92 2.74 9.36 -3.92
CA VAL A 92 3.98 9.41 -3.14
C VAL A 92 3.69 9.66 -1.66
N GLN A 93 2.80 10.62 -1.35
CA GLN A 93 2.37 10.89 0.01
C GLN A 93 1.67 9.67 0.64
N ALA A 94 0.77 9.02 -0.10
CA ALA A 94 0.09 7.82 0.37
C ALA A 94 1.08 6.69 0.73
N LEU A 95 2.14 6.49 -0.06
CA LEU A 95 3.20 5.53 0.23
C LEU A 95 4.03 5.89 1.45
N VAL A 96 4.37 7.18 1.63
CA VAL A 96 5.08 7.65 2.81
C VAL A 96 4.25 7.44 4.07
N PHE A 97 2.96 7.82 4.08
CA PHE A 97 2.06 7.59 5.22
C PHE A 97 1.91 6.11 5.53
N SER A 98 1.77 5.26 4.52
CA SER A 98 1.71 3.81 4.68
C SER A 98 3.01 3.25 5.27
N GLY A 99 4.17 3.78 4.85
CA GLY A 99 5.49 3.41 5.38
C GLY A 99 5.67 3.79 6.85
N VAL A 100 5.28 5.02 7.21
CA VAL A 100 5.30 5.48 8.62
C VAL A 100 4.39 4.62 9.49
N LYS A 101 3.21 4.26 8.98
CA LYS A 101 2.27 3.39 9.69
C LYS A 101 2.81 1.97 9.86
N ALA A 102 3.43 1.41 8.82
CA ALA A 102 4.04 0.09 8.85
C ALA A 102 5.12 -0.05 9.93
N ASP A 103 5.86 1.04 10.21
CA ASP A 103 6.92 1.08 11.21
C ASP A 103 6.42 1.32 12.65
N LYS A 104 5.16 1.73 12.84
CA LYS A 104 4.58 1.93 14.17
C LYS A 104 4.43 0.61 14.91
N LEU A 105 4.62 0.67 16.24
CA LEU A 105 4.34 -0.44 17.14
C LEU A 105 2.84 -0.70 17.23
N LEU A 106 2.45 -1.96 17.36
CA LEU A 106 1.07 -2.32 17.58
C LEU A 106 0.59 -1.82 18.95
N PRO A 107 -0.65 -1.29 19.04
CA PRO A 107 -1.26 -1.00 20.33
C PRO A 107 -1.52 -2.30 21.11
N PRO A 108 -1.58 -2.24 22.47
CA PRO A 108 -1.67 -3.42 23.33
C PRO A 108 -2.76 -4.45 22.95
N PRO A 109 -4.00 -4.04 22.60
CA PRO A 109 -5.04 -4.99 22.24
C PRO A 109 -4.74 -5.72 20.92
N LEU A 110 -4.13 -5.05 19.94
CA LEU A 110 -3.71 -5.69 18.69
C LEU A 110 -2.46 -6.56 18.87
N ALA A 111 -1.56 -6.20 19.79
CA ALA A 111 -0.39 -6.99 20.10
C ALA A 111 -0.77 -8.33 20.74
N SER A 112 -1.74 -8.35 21.67
CA SER A 112 -2.25 -9.61 22.27
C SER A 112 -2.92 -10.50 21.22
N TRP A 113 -3.74 -9.90 20.34
CA TRP A 113 -4.33 -10.62 19.22
C TRP A 113 -3.28 -11.20 18.27
N TYR A 114 -2.22 -10.42 17.98
CA TYR A 114 -1.10 -10.86 17.16
C TYR A 114 -0.38 -12.08 17.76
N HIS A 115 -0.10 -12.08 19.07
CA HIS A 115 0.54 -13.20 19.74
C HIS A 115 -0.31 -14.47 19.70
N ASN A 116 -1.61 -14.36 19.98
CA ASN A 116 -2.54 -15.49 19.88
C ASN A 116 -2.65 -16.03 18.44
N GLY A 117 -2.67 -15.13 17.45
CA GLY A 117 -2.67 -15.49 16.02
C GLY A 117 -1.36 -16.19 15.60
N LEU A 118 -0.22 -15.73 16.11
CA LEU A 118 1.08 -16.32 15.85
C LEU A 118 1.20 -17.75 16.44
N GLU A 119 0.67 -17.98 17.63
CA GLU A 119 0.63 -19.33 18.26
C GLU A 119 -0.22 -20.29 17.43
N LYS A 120 -1.40 -19.87 17.00
CA LYS A 120 -2.25 -20.68 16.12
C LYS A 120 -1.58 -20.97 14.77
N ALA A 121 -0.93 -19.98 14.16
CA ALA A 121 -0.20 -20.17 12.91
C ALA A 121 0.97 -21.16 13.08
N LYS A 122 1.69 -21.12 14.21
CA LYS A 122 2.74 -22.08 14.53
C LYS A 122 2.20 -23.50 14.66
N GLN A 123 1.07 -23.69 15.34
CA GLN A 123 0.42 -25.01 15.48
C GLN A 123 0.00 -25.57 14.12
N GLN A 124 -0.65 -24.76 13.28
CA GLN A 124 -1.08 -25.19 11.95
C GLN A 124 0.09 -25.58 11.04
N ILE A 125 1.21 -24.84 11.12
CA ILE A 125 2.39 -25.15 10.32
C ILE A 125 3.14 -26.36 10.87
N ALA A 126 3.16 -26.58 12.19
CA ALA A 126 3.71 -27.80 12.78
C ALA A 126 2.95 -29.05 12.28
N GLU A 127 1.62 -28.99 12.26
CA GLU A 127 0.76 -30.06 11.72
C GLU A 127 0.96 -30.30 10.22
N GLN A 128 1.22 -29.24 9.45
CA GLN A 128 1.50 -29.34 8.01
C GLN A 128 2.94 -29.78 7.72
N SER A 129 3.91 -29.43 8.57
CA SER A 129 5.32 -29.84 8.42
C SER A 129 5.51 -31.34 8.60
N GLU A 130 4.65 -32.00 9.38
CA GLU A 130 4.63 -33.48 9.47
C GLU A 130 4.16 -34.15 8.18
N ARG A 131 3.46 -33.40 7.30
CA ARG A 131 2.93 -33.91 6.03
C ARG A 131 3.73 -33.49 4.78
N SER A 132 4.61 -32.50 4.89
CA SER A 132 5.33 -31.92 3.73
C SER A 132 6.70 -31.35 4.15
N ASN A 133 7.76 -31.71 3.42
CA ASN A 133 9.15 -31.21 3.60
C ASN A 133 9.30 -29.70 3.32
N GLY A 134 8.56 -28.86 4.03
CA GLY A 134 8.50 -27.40 3.83
C GLY A 134 9.50 -26.63 4.72
N HIS A 135 10.78 -26.59 4.36
CA HIS A 135 11.86 -25.94 5.13
C HIS A 135 11.75 -24.38 5.19
N ASN A 136 10.99 -23.73 4.32
CA ASN A 136 11.01 -22.26 4.19
C ASN A 136 10.06 -21.50 5.13
N ASN A 137 9.01 -22.14 5.66
CA ASN A 137 7.99 -21.44 6.46
C ASN A 137 8.44 -21.22 7.92
N ASN A 138 9.29 -22.07 8.46
CA ASN A 138 9.76 -21.97 9.85
C ASN A 138 10.64 -20.73 10.08
N THR A 139 11.46 -20.33 9.11
CA THR A 139 12.33 -19.15 9.20
C THR A 139 11.53 -17.85 9.22
N THR A 140 10.43 -17.80 8.48
CA THR A 140 9.56 -16.61 8.41
C THR A 140 8.83 -16.40 9.74
N ILE A 141 8.35 -17.48 10.39
CA ILE A 141 7.65 -17.42 11.67
C ILE A 141 8.60 -17.09 12.82
N ALA A 142 9.82 -17.61 12.81
CA ALA A 142 10.84 -17.28 13.81
C ALA A 142 11.17 -15.77 13.79
N ASN A 143 11.18 -15.15 12.60
CA ASN A 143 11.40 -13.71 12.45
C ASN A 143 10.20 -12.87 12.93
N LEU A 144 8.98 -13.41 12.91
CA LEU A 144 7.77 -12.74 13.39
C LEU A 144 7.62 -12.78 14.92
N ALA A 145 8.30 -13.69 15.61
CA ALA A 145 8.25 -13.83 17.07
C ALA A 145 9.03 -12.72 17.80
N LYS A 146 8.88 -11.47 17.39
CA LYS A 146 9.54 -10.31 18.02
C LYS A 146 8.80 -9.88 19.28
N TYR A 147 9.58 -9.41 20.28
CA TYR A 147 9.05 -8.88 21.52
C TYR A 147 8.17 -7.63 21.37
N LYS A 148 8.39 -6.83 20.29
CA LYS A 148 7.60 -5.62 19.98
C LYS A 148 7.13 -5.70 18.53
N PRO A 149 5.93 -6.27 18.27
CA PRO A 149 5.40 -6.38 16.90
C PRO A 149 5.02 -5.02 16.33
N ARG A 150 5.23 -4.85 15.02
CA ARG A 150 4.86 -3.68 14.24
C ARG A 150 3.68 -4.00 13.32
N TYR A 151 3.06 -2.98 12.74
CA TYR A 151 1.97 -3.17 11.78
C TYR A 151 2.38 -4.00 10.55
N ILE A 152 3.64 -3.93 10.13
CA ILE A 152 4.14 -4.77 9.03
C ILE A 152 4.18 -6.25 9.41
N ASP A 153 4.52 -6.56 10.66
CA ASP A 153 4.56 -7.95 11.15
C ASP A 153 3.12 -8.53 11.23
N LEU A 154 2.14 -7.70 11.62
CA LEU A 154 0.72 -8.06 11.57
C LEU A 154 0.25 -8.36 10.14
N ALA A 155 0.61 -7.51 9.17
CA ALA A 155 0.25 -7.72 7.77
C ALA A 155 0.85 -9.02 7.21
N GLN A 156 2.09 -9.37 7.59
CA GLN A 156 2.73 -10.63 7.23
C GLN A 156 2.01 -11.84 7.84
N LEU A 157 1.61 -11.76 9.12
CA LEU A 157 0.84 -12.82 9.77
C LEU A 157 -0.50 -13.06 9.06
N LEU A 158 -1.22 -11.98 8.74
CA LEU A 158 -2.49 -12.06 7.99
C LEU A 158 -2.29 -12.67 6.60
N GLN A 159 -1.22 -12.29 5.90
CA GLN A 159 -0.91 -12.89 4.61
C GLN A 159 -0.68 -14.39 4.72
N LEU A 160 0.08 -14.85 5.72
CA LEU A 160 0.35 -16.27 5.94
C LEU A 160 -0.94 -17.04 6.26
N THR A 161 -1.77 -16.53 7.18
CA THR A 161 -3.02 -17.19 7.57
C THR A 161 -4.03 -17.28 6.41
N PHE A 162 -4.16 -16.24 5.60
CA PHE A 162 -5.09 -16.24 4.46
C PHE A 162 -4.52 -16.88 3.18
N ALA A 163 -3.20 -17.01 3.04
CA ALA A 163 -2.59 -17.76 1.94
C ALA A 163 -2.74 -19.27 2.11
N THR A 164 -2.79 -19.76 3.35
CA THR A 164 -2.91 -21.19 3.68
C THR A 164 -4.35 -21.71 3.49
N THR A 165 -5.35 -20.82 3.34
CA THR A 165 -6.78 -21.17 3.22
C THR A 165 -7.24 -21.32 1.76
N LYS A 166 -6.31 -21.56 0.80
CA LYS A 166 -6.66 -21.85 -0.61
C LYS A 166 -6.58 -23.32 -0.93
#